data_fb4a8748d626e058d35b3717578d9bb7
#
_entry.id   fb4a8748d626e058d35b3717578d9bb7
#
_cell.length_a   1.000
_cell.length_b   1.000
_cell.length_c   1.000
_cell.angle_alpha   90.00
_cell.angle_beta   90.00
_cell.angle_gamma   90.00
#
_symmetry.space_group_name_H-M   'P 1'
#
loop_
_entity.id
_entity.type
_entity.pdbx_description
1 polymer ?
#
loop_
_entity_poly.entity_id
_entity_poly.type
_entity_poly.pdbx_seq_one_letter_code
_entity_poly.pdbx_strand_id
1 'polypeptide(L)'
;MNGCLQINSQKWNLWGSDGLKLFLPRESRDSSIYFQADWSFVPPEVEAATVPADAPKLRLRLIGYVPGLRDWRDLENLFLGYHERIDGNEPSETRGPDMWIFQPGATSDPEYGKWETDLKFGERHGCEFEFSLEAVCRSERASKFRMDCHMKEFFQQPVPADWELPEWINEGDQLSFESRVEFREIFCSAPINSAQPLEWARQLARRELAMEQLGPCTLSDAGQPAVKYKPKDGISETGRLVVLQMPAG
;
A
#
# COMPACT_ATOMS: atom_id res chain seq x y z
N MET A 1 -3.34 18.41 6.23
CA MET A 1 -2.23 17.60 5.67
C MET A 1 -1.53 18.44 4.62
N ASN A 2 -0.24 18.71 4.78
CA ASN A 2 0.54 19.43 3.77
C ASN A 2 1.47 18.41 3.12
N GLY A 3 1.31 18.17 1.83
CA GLY A 3 2.17 17.31 1.05
C GLY A 3 2.15 17.73 -0.41
N CYS A 4 3.27 17.55 -1.08
CA CYS A 4 3.41 17.89 -2.49
C CYS A 4 4.11 16.72 -3.19
N LEU A 5 3.45 16.16 -4.19
CA LEU A 5 4.06 15.23 -5.12
C LEU A 5 4.71 16.06 -6.24
N GLN A 6 5.97 15.78 -6.50
CA GLN A 6 6.69 16.36 -7.62
C GLN A 6 7.09 15.24 -8.59
N ILE A 7 6.77 15.41 -9.85
CA ILE A 7 7.21 14.53 -10.94
C ILE A 7 7.95 15.40 -11.93
N ASN A 8 9.27 15.28 -12.00
CA ASN A 8 10.17 16.23 -12.69
C ASN A 8 9.92 17.67 -12.23
N SER A 9 9.45 18.52 -13.14
CA SER A 9 9.10 19.92 -12.85
C SER A 9 7.64 20.14 -12.48
N GLN A 10 6.78 19.12 -12.63
CA GLN A 10 5.36 19.22 -12.34
C GLN A 10 5.10 19.00 -10.85
N LYS A 11 4.27 19.85 -10.26
CA LYS A 11 3.87 19.75 -8.85
C LYS A 11 2.40 19.41 -8.75
N TRP A 12 2.05 18.63 -7.74
CA TRP A 12 0.69 18.20 -7.44
C TRP A 12 0.44 18.34 -5.94
N ASN A 13 -0.63 19.01 -5.57
CA ASN A 13 -1.01 19.20 -4.18
C ASN A 13 -1.72 17.96 -3.63
N LEU A 14 -1.35 17.54 -2.42
CA LEU A 14 -2.05 16.48 -1.72
C LEU A 14 -3.49 16.91 -1.44
N TRP A 15 -4.43 16.12 -1.92
CA TRP A 15 -5.86 16.32 -1.69
C TRP A 15 -6.43 15.35 -0.65
N GLY A 16 -5.98 14.10 -0.63
CA GLY A 16 -6.46 13.08 0.30
C GLY A 16 -5.48 11.94 0.51
N SER A 17 -5.66 11.22 1.61
CA SER A 17 -4.90 10.02 1.94
C SER A 17 -5.84 8.99 2.57
N ASP A 18 -5.74 7.73 2.12
CA ASP A 18 -6.40 6.60 2.76
C ASP A 18 -5.62 6.08 3.98
N GLY A 19 -4.47 6.69 4.26
CA GLY A 19 -3.58 6.30 5.35
C GLY A 19 -2.77 5.04 5.05
N LEU A 20 -2.03 4.61 6.06
CA LEU A 20 -1.24 3.39 6.05
C LEU A 20 -2.09 2.24 6.58
N LYS A 21 -2.09 1.13 5.85
CA LYS A 21 -2.77 -0.13 6.20
C LYS A 21 -1.73 -1.22 6.30
N LEU A 22 -1.79 -2.03 7.34
CA LEU A 22 -0.94 -3.22 7.48
C LEU A 22 -1.78 -4.49 7.28
N PHE A 23 -1.17 -5.50 6.66
CA PHE A 23 -1.80 -6.77 6.37
C PHE A 23 -1.03 -7.88 7.08
N LEU A 24 -1.71 -8.54 8.00
CA LEU A 24 -1.18 -9.66 8.76
C LEU A 24 -1.58 -10.97 8.10
N PRO A 25 -0.66 -11.71 7.48
CA PRO A 25 -0.95 -13.03 6.96
C PRO A 25 -1.28 -13.99 8.11
N ARG A 26 -2.17 -14.94 7.87
CA ARG A 26 -2.61 -15.93 8.87
C ARG A 26 -1.47 -16.79 9.41
N GLU A 27 -0.56 -17.15 8.55
CA GLU A 27 0.62 -17.95 8.84
C GLU A 27 1.83 -17.28 8.20
N SER A 28 2.51 -16.45 8.95
CA SER A 28 3.77 -15.91 8.48
C SER A 28 4.89 -16.90 8.84
N ARG A 29 5.15 -17.87 8.01
CA ARG A 29 6.41 -18.64 8.11
C ARG A 29 7.62 -17.73 7.94
N ASP A 30 7.44 -16.61 7.21
CA ASP A 30 8.51 -15.69 6.83
C ASP A 30 8.44 -14.34 7.54
N SER A 31 7.59 -14.17 8.55
CA SER A 31 7.49 -12.93 9.36
C SER A 31 7.32 -11.63 8.56
N SER A 32 6.77 -11.72 7.36
CA SER A 32 6.60 -10.55 6.48
C SER A 32 5.21 -9.97 6.63
N ILE A 33 5.16 -8.69 6.96
CA ILE A 33 3.93 -7.90 7.04
C ILE A 33 3.87 -7.03 5.82
N TYR A 34 2.73 -7.05 5.12
CA TYR A 34 2.50 -6.18 3.98
C TYR A 34 1.90 -4.86 4.42
N PHE A 35 2.21 -3.81 3.68
CA PHE A 35 1.58 -2.51 3.86
C PHE A 35 1.02 -2.00 2.55
N GLN A 36 0.01 -1.14 2.66
CA GLN A 36 -0.51 -0.32 1.57
C GLN A 36 -0.66 1.10 2.06
N ALA A 37 -0.33 2.05 1.20
CA ALA A 37 -0.65 3.45 1.40
C ALA A 37 -1.11 4.08 0.09
N ASP A 38 -2.15 4.89 0.15
CA ASP A 38 -2.77 5.54 -1.00
C ASP A 38 -2.90 7.05 -0.75
N TRP A 39 -2.58 7.84 -1.78
CA TRP A 39 -2.75 9.28 -1.79
C TRP A 39 -3.41 9.73 -3.08
N SER A 40 -4.15 10.81 -2.98
CA SER A 40 -4.78 11.49 -4.11
C SER A 40 -4.28 12.93 -4.20
N PHE A 41 -4.02 13.38 -5.41
CA PHE A 41 -3.46 14.69 -5.69
C PHE A 41 -4.29 15.43 -6.74
N VAL A 42 -4.15 16.74 -6.72
CA VAL A 42 -4.74 17.67 -7.69
C VAL A 42 -3.67 18.64 -8.17
N PRO A 43 -3.82 19.24 -9.36
CA PRO A 43 -2.90 20.28 -9.83
C PRO A 43 -2.78 21.45 -8.84
N PRO A 44 -1.65 22.15 -8.82
CA PRO A 44 -1.38 23.20 -7.83
C PRO A 44 -2.33 24.41 -7.92
N GLU A 45 -2.96 24.63 -9.07
CA GLU A 45 -3.98 25.66 -9.28
C GLU A 45 -5.35 25.32 -8.69
N VAL A 46 -5.55 24.06 -8.26
CA VAL A 46 -6.79 23.60 -7.64
C VAL A 46 -6.65 23.62 -6.12
N GLU A 47 -7.54 24.35 -5.47
CA GLU A 47 -7.60 24.36 -4.00
C GLU A 47 -8.13 23.02 -3.48
N ALA A 48 -7.38 22.35 -2.61
CA ALA A 48 -7.73 21.04 -2.04
C ALA A 48 -9.09 21.04 -1.29
N ALA A 49 -9.50 22.19 -0.76
CA ALA A 49 -10.77 22.33 -0.05
C ALA A 49 -12.01 22.36 -0.98
N THR A 50 -11.83 22.70 -2.25
CA THR A 50 -12.93 22.95 -3.21
C THR A 50 -12.70 22.24 -4.55
N VAL A 51 -12.19 21.00 -4.51
CA VAL A 51 -11.86 20.25 -5.72
C VAL A 51 -13.10 19.98 -6.57
N PRO A 52 -13.18 20.52 -7.79
CA PRO A 52 -14.27 20.21 -8.71
C PRO A 52 -14.32 18.72 -9.06
N ALA A 53 -15.50 18.23 -9.39
CA ALA A 53 -15.67 16.80 -9.75
C ALA A 53 -14.88 16.41 -11.01
N ASP A 54 -14.73 17.34 -11.94
CA ASP A 54 -14.03 17.22 -13.22
C ASP A 54 -12.54 17.64 -13.17
N ALA A 55 -12.04 18.06 -12.00
CA ALA A 55 -10.63 18.42 -11.86
C ALA A 55 -9.73 17.22 -12.19
N PRO A 56 -8.61 17.44 -12.87
CA PRO A 56 -7.58 16.41 -13.06
C PRO A 56 -7.15 15.84 -11.70
N LYS A 57 -7.08 14.53 -11.61
CA LYS A 57 -6.68 13.82 -10.38
C LYS A 57 -5.56 12.86 -10.69
N LEU A 58 -4.67 12.72 -9.73
CA LEU A 58 -3.60 11.75 -9.77
C LEU A 58 -3.67 10.92 -8.49
N ARG A 59 -3.47 9.63 -8.59
CA ARG A 59 -3.38 8.75 -7.44
C ARG A 59 -2.03 8.06 -7.39
N LEU A 60 -1.43 8.06 -6.23
CA LEU A 60 -0.23 7.29 -5.91
C LEU A 60 -0.61 6.17 -4.95
N ARG A 61 -0.24 4.96 -5.28
CA ARG A 61 -0.39 3.77 -4.43
C ARG A 61 0.96 3.13 -4.22
N LEU A 62 1.26 2.80 -3.00
CA LEU A 62 2.41 2.00 -2.61
C LEU A 62 1.94 0.71 -1.97
N ILE A 63 2.58 -0.38 -2.33
CA ILE A 63 2.38 -1.68 -1.73
C ILE A 63 3.74 -2.32 -1.53
N GLY A 64 4.02 -2.74 -0.31
CA GLY A 64 5.29 -3.38 -0.01
C GLY A 64 5.18 -4.35 1.15
N TYR A 65 6.31 -4.95 1.50
CA TYR A 65 6.39 -5.78 2.69
C TYR A 65 7.54 -5.33 3.58
N VAL A 66 7.35 -5.50 4.87
CA VAL A 66 8.35 -5.19 5.89
C VAL A 66 8.79 -6.51 6.52
N PRO A 67 9.98 -7.01 6.17
CA PRO A 67 10.46 -8.25 6.74
C PRO A 67 10.76 -8.08 8.23
N GLY A 68 10.34 -9.04 9.03
CA GLY A 68 10.70 -9.11 10.45
C GLY A 68 10.05 -8.07 11.35
N LEU A 69 9.07 -7.30 10.88
CA LEU A 69 8.35 -6.33 11.72
C LEU A 69 7.64 -7.07 12.87
N ARG A 70 7.93 -6.66 14.10
CA ARG A 70 7.37 -7.24 15.34
C ARG A 70 6.65 -6.23 16.21
N ASP A 71 6.92 -4.97 15.99
CA ASP A 71 6.25 -3.84 16.64
C ASP A 71 5.93 -2.84 15.54
N TRP A 72 4.68 -2.38 15.47
CA TRP A 72 4.31 -1.37 14.48
C TRP A 72 5.10 -0.06 14.63
N ARG A 73 5.61 0.20 15.84
CA ARG A 73 6.45 1.37 16.12
C ARG A 73 7.83 1.28 15.46
N ASP A 74 8.29 0.08 15.11
CA ASP A 74 9.57 -0.13 14.39
C ASP A 74 9.50 0.33 12.93
N LEU A 75 8.32 0.76 12.45
CA LEU A 75 8.24 1.52 11.20
C LEU A 75 8.96 2.86 11.30
N GLU A 76 9.11 3.44 12.49
CA GLU A 76 9.86 4.68 12.71
C GLU A 76 11.31 4.52 12.26
N ASN A 77 11.76 5.45 11.40
CA ASN A 77 13.08 5.44 10.75
C ASN A 77 13.37 4.23 9.84
N LEU A 78 12.35 3.47 9.46
CA LEU A 78 12.49 2.38 8.51
C LEU A 78 12.76 2.93 7.10
N PHE A 79 13.77 2.36 6.45
CA PHE A 79 14.06 2.60 5.04
C PHE A 79 13.82 1.34 4.22
N LEU A 80 13.11 1.48 3.10
CA LEU A 80 12.84 0.42 2.15
C LEU A 80 13.25 0.91 0.76
N GLY A 81 14.24 0.28 0.15
CA GLY A 81 14.72 0.59 -1.20
C GLY A 81 14.47 -0.56 -2.17
N TYR A 82 14.05 -0.25 -3.38
CA TYR A 82 13.94 -1.19 -4.47
C TYR A 82 14.75 -0.70 -5.68
N HIS A 83 15.83 -1.42 -5.95
CA HIS A 83 16.65 -1.20 -7.12
C HIS A 83 16.77 -2.51 -7.88
N GLU A 84 16.38 -2.50 -9.15
CA GLU A 84 16.57 -3.66 -9.99
C GLU A 84 18.07 -3.88 -10.21
N ARG A 85 18.60 -5.02 -9.76
CA ARG A 85 19.98 -5.38 -10.09
C ARG A 85 20.08 -5.76 -11.56
N ILE A 86 20.89 -5.02 -12.29
CA ILE A 86 21.20 -5.26 -13.72
C ILE A 86 22.00 -6.57 -13.92
N ASP A 87 22.51 -7.18 -12.86
CA ASP A 87 23.52 -8.24 -12.91
C ASP A 87 22.98 -9.67 -13.07
N GLY A 88 21.70 -9.86 -13.35
CA GLY A 88 21.13 -11.19 -13.67
C GLY A 88 21.20 -12.25 -12.54
N ASN A 89 21.71 -11.91 -11.38
CA ASN A 89 21.66 -12.75 -10.19
C ASN A 89 20.34 -12.54 -9.44
N GLU A 90 19.81 -13.63 -8.87
CA GLU A 90 18.51 -13.69 -8.22
C GLU A 90 18.18 -12.42 -7.42
N PRO A 91 16.91 -11.93 -7.52
CA PRO A 91 16.52 -10.73 -6.79
C PRO A 91 16.80 -10.94 -5.31
N SER A 92 17.56 -10.03 -4.70
CA SER A 92 17.73 -10.04 -3.26
C SER A 92 16.34 -9.97 -2.64
N GLU A 93 16.12 -10.69 -1.53
CA GLU A 93 14.84 -10.79 -0.81
C GLU A 93 14.27 -9.45 -0.30
N THR A 94 15.00 -8.37 -0.48
CA THR A 94 14.54 -7.01 -0.21
C THR A 94 13.84 -6.42 -1.43
N ARG A 95 12.63 -6.88 -1.72
CA ARG A 95 11.74 -6.17 -2.63
C ARG A 95 11.25 -4.92 -1.91
N GLY A 96 11.66 -3.77 -2.41
CA GLY A 96 11.06 -2.49 -2.04
C GLY A 96 9.58 -2.42 -2.45
N PRO A 97 8.90 -1.33 -2.10
CA PRO A 97 7.49 -1.21 -2.40
C PRO A 97 7.26 -1.14 -3.91
N ASP A 98 6.28 -1.90 -4.39
CA ASP A 98 5.70 -1.67 -5.69
C ASP A 98 4.93 -0.35 -5.68
N MET A 99 5.14 0.46 -6.70
CA MET A 99 4.54 1.78 -6.81
C MET A 99 3.70 1.90 -8.09
N TRP A 100 2.54 2.50 -7.94
CA TRP A 100 1.65 2.83 -9.05
C TRP A 100 1.26 4.29 -9.00
N ILE A 101 1.35 4.94 -10.16
CA ILE A 101 0.77 6.25 -10.40
C ILE A 101 -0.25 6.09 -11.50
N PHE A 102 -1.45 6.61 -11.30
CA PHE A 102 -2.51 6.53 -12.28
C PHE A 102 -3.45 7.71 -12.19
N GLN A 103 -4.09 8.01 -13.31
CA GLN A 103 -5.12 9.04 -13.45
C GLN A 103 -6.37 8.41 -14.08
N PRO A 104 -7.57 9.00 -13.92
CA PRO A 104 -8.73 8.61 -14.68
C PRO A 104 -8.46 8.73 -16.18
N GLY A 105 -8.65 7.65 -16.92
CA GLY A 105 -8.42 7.54 -18.36
C GLY A 105 -9.63 6.94 -19.06
N ALA A 106 -9.62 6.98 -20.39
CA ALA A 106 -10.75 6.54 -21.23
C ALA A 106 -10.55 5.15 -21.84
N THR A 107 -9.44 4.47 -21.58
CA THR A 107 -9.13 3.20 -22.23
C THR A 107 -9.22 1.99 -21.29
N SER A 108 -9.25 0.80 -21.88
CA SER A 108 -9.72 -0.41 -21.23
C SER A 108 -8.65 -1.29 -20.57
N ASP A 109 -7.36 -0.98 -20.74
CA ASP A 109 -6.27 -1.80 -20.22
C ASP A 109 -5.30 -0.94 -19.38
N PRO A 110 -5.30 -1.08 -18.04
CA PRO A 110 -4.38 -0.31 -17.20
C PRO A 110 -2.94 -0.71 -17.49
N GLU A 111 -2.14 0.25 -17.88
CA GLU A 111 -0.71 0.14 -18.04
C GLU A 111 -0.01 0.69 -16.80
N TYR A 112 1.06 0.04 -16.37
CA TYR A 112 1.79 0.43 -15.16
C TYR A 112 3.24 0.71 -15.51
N GLY A 113 3.76 1.81 -15.01
CA GLY A 113 5.19 2.08 -15.05
C GLY A 113 5.94 1.17 -14.07
N LYS A 114 7.18 0.82 -14.42
CA LYS A 114 8.11 0.15 -13.52
C LYS A 114 8.95 1.21 -12.82
N TRP A 115 8.95 1.20 -11.50
CA TRP A 115 9.61 2.20 -10.68
C TRP A 115 10.69 1.58 -9.79
N GLU A 116 11.85 2.19 -9.75
CA GLU A 116 12.77 2.03 -8.63
C GLU A 116 12.39 3.04 -7.55
N THR A 117 12.32 2.57 -6.31
CA THR A 117 11.77 3.38 -5.22
C THR A 117 12.65 3.33 -3.99
N ASP A 118 12.85 4.49 -3.38
CA ASP A 118 13.40 4.67 -2.05
C ASP A 118 12.33 5.30 -1.15
N LEU A 119 11.94 4.56 -0.13
CA LEU A 119 10.88 4.95 0.79
C LEU A 119 11.42 5.01 2.20
N LYS A 120 11.10 6.06 2.92
CA LYS A 120 11.47 6.23 4.31
C LYS A 120 10.26 6.62 5.15
N PHE A 121 10.04 5.88 6.23
CA PHE A 121 9.24 6.34 7.35
C PHE A 121 10.17 7.09 8.29
N GLY A 122 9.86 8.34 8.59
CA GLY A 122 10.64 9.19 9.49
C GLY A 122 10.13 9.13 10.93
N GLU A 123 10.19 10.27 11.63
CA GLU A 123 9.78 10.39 13.02
C GLU A 123 8.29 10.11 13.19
N ARG A 124 7.94 9.44 14.28
CA ARG A 124 6.58 9.05 14.62
C ARG A 124 5.94 10.05 15.61
N HIS A 125 4.74 10.49 15.29
CA HIS A 125 3.91 11.38 16.13
C HIS A 125 2.55 10.71 16.40
N GLY A 126 2.44 9.97 17.49
CA GLY A 126 1.24 9.16 17.77
C GLY A 126 1.11 8.01 16.77
N CYS A 127 0.05 8.01 15.95
CA CYS A 127 -0.16 7.06 14.87
C CYS A 127 0.28 7.60 13.49
N GLU A 128 0.83 8.79 13.41
CA GLU A 128 1.37 9.38 12.18
C GLU A 128 2.87 9.16 12.10
N PHE A 129 3.37 8.94 10.87
CA PHE A 129 4.79 8.91 10.55
C PHE A 129 5.11 10.00 9.54
N GLU A 130 6.24 10.64 9.69
CA GLU A 130 6.83 11.36 8.57
C GLU A 130 7.11 10.35 7.46
N PHE A 131 6.96 10.80 6.22
CA PHE A 131 7.03 9.92 5.06
C PHE A 131 7.71 10.63 3.91
N SER A 132 8.71 9.97 3.33
CA SER A 132 9.35 10.43 2.11
C SER A 132 9.49 9.28 1.10
N LEU A 133 9.32 9.62 -0.16
CA LEU A 133 9.44 8.71 -1.30
C LEU A 133 10.21 9.41 -2.39
N GLU A 134 11.23 8.73 -2.89
CA GLU A 134 11.92 9.07 -4.14
C GLU A 134 11.78 7.89 -5.10
N ALA A 135 11.54 8.15 -6.36
CA ALA A 135 11.40 7.10 -7.35
C ALA A 135 11.87 7.53 -8.73
N VAL A 136 12.30 6.56 -9.53
CA VAL A 136 12.69 6.75 -10.93
C VAL A 136 11.94 5.74 -11.80
N CYS A 137 11.27 6.24 -12.83
CA CYS A 137 10.60 5.39 -13.82
C CYS A 137 11.65 4.67 -14.69
N ARG A 138 11.61 3.34 -14.74
CA ARG A 138 12.53 2.51 -15.52
C ARG A 138 11.90 1.93 -16.77
N SER A 139 10.60 2.03 -16.91
CA SER A 139 9.89 1.61 -18.11
C SER A 139 8.58 2.36 -18.19
N GLU A 140 8.30 2.94 -19.35
CA GLU A 140 7.06 3.64 -19.63
C GLU A 140 5.85 2.72 -19.51
N ARG A 141 6.01 1.45 -19.86
CA ARG A 141 4.92 0.47 -19.93
C ARG A 141 5.41 -0.90 -19.54
N ALA A 142 5.08 -1.32 -18.34
CA ALA A 142 5.29 -2.70 -17.95
C ALA A 142 4.17 -3.56 -18.52
N SER A 143 4.55 -4.60 -19.28
CA SER A 143 3.62 -5.64 -19.69
C SER A 143 2.85 -6.16 -18.49
N LYS A 144 1.52 -6.18 -18.58
CA LYS A 144 0.52 -6.74 -17.64
C LYS A 144 1.10 -7.20 -16.31
N PHE A 145 0.95 -6.36 -15.31
CA PHE A 145 1.36 -6.65 -13.95
C PHE A 145 0.82 -8.03 -13.51
N ARG A 146 1.70 -8.97 -13.28
CA ARG A 146 1.41 -10.16 -12.49
C ARG A 146 1.61 -9.79 -11.04
N MET A 147 0.57 -9.25 -10.42
CA MET A 147 0.50 -9.20 -8.97
C MET A 147 0.68 -10.64 -8.49
N ASP A 148 1.67 -10.88 -7.64
CA ASP A 148 1.81 -12.19 -7.02
C ASP A 148 0.47 -12.55 -6.36
N CYS A 149 0.02 -13.79 -6.53
CA CYS A 149 -1.33 -14.21 -6.11
C CYS A 149 -1.63 -13.87 -4.64
N HIS A 150 -0.60 -13.80 -3.82
CA HIS A 150 -0.70 -13.44 -2.40
C HIS A 150 -1.15 -12.01 -2.16
N MET A 151 -0.79 -11.06 -3.03
CA MET A 151 -1.13 -9.65 -2.84
C MET A 151 -2.55 -9.32 -3.31
N LYS A 152 -3.03 -9.94 -4.39
CA LYS A 152 -4.40 -9.72 -4.90
C LYS A 152 -5.50 -9.95 -3.87
N GLU A 153 -5.21 -10.78 -2.91
CA GLU A 153 -6.16 -11.25 -1.92
C GLU A 153 -6.35 -10.28 -0.77
N PHE A 154 -5.36 -9.45 -0.47
CA PHE A 154 -5.42 -8.43 0.56
C PHE A 154 -5.94 -7.09 0.03
N PHE A 155 -5.80 -6.81 -1.26
CA PHE A 155 -6.15 -5.52 -1.82
C PHE A 155 -7.59 -5.48 -2.29
N GLN A 156 -8.47 -5.00 -1.41
CA GLN A 156 -9.91 -4.94 -1.64
C GLN A 156 -10.35 -3.85 -2.64
N GLN A 157 -9.47 -2.95 -2.99
CA GLN A 157 -9.78 -1.92 -3.97
C GLN A 157 -8.86 -2.10 -5.18
N PRO A 158 -9.30 -2.84 -6.21
CA PRO A 158 -8.59 -2.83 -7.48
C PRO A 158 -8.48 -1.37 -7.96
N VAL A 159 -7.42 -1.07 -8.69
CA VAL A 159 -7.37 0.15 -9.48
C VAL A 159 -8.64 0.16 -10.34
N PRO A 160 -9.46 1.22 -10.32
CA PRO A 160 -10.60 1.31 -11.22
C PRO A 160 -10.16 1.02 -12.66
N ALA A 161 -10.98 0.28 -13.41
CA ALA A 161 -10.62 -0.16 -14.76
C ALA A 161 -10.42 1.01 -15.76
N ASP A 162 -10.89 2.19 -15.38
CA ASP A 162 -10.79 3.44 -16.12
C ASP A 162 -9.60 4.33 -15.69
N TRP A 163 -8.69 3.80 -14.89
CA TRP A 163 -7.49 4.52 -14.45
C TRP A 163 -6.24 3.97 -15.12
N GLU A 164 -5.37 4.86 -15.59
CA GLU A 164 -4.20 4.54 -16.39
C GLU A 164 -2.95 5.26 -15.92
N LEU A 165 -1.79 4.76 -16.32
CA LEU A 165 -0.54 5.51 -16.20
C LEU A 165 -0.67 6.79 -17.06
N PRO A 166 -0.38 7.98 -16.48
CA PRO A 166 -0.39 9.20 -17.25
C PRO A 166 0.51 9.13 -18.50
N GLU A 167 -0.02 9.48 -19.66
CA GLU A 167 0.72 9.43 -20.95
C GLU A 167 1.99 10.29 -20.95
N TRP A 168 2.05 11.29 -20.07
CA TRP A 168 3.20 12.20 -19.94
C TRP A 168 4.32 11.66 -19.05
N ILE A 169 4.16 10.48 -18.43
CA ILE A 169 5.22 9.81 -17.67
C ILE A 169 6.06 8.98 -18.60
N ASN A 170 7.37 9.20 -18.58
CA ASN A 170 8.34 8.57 -19.44
C ASN A 170 9.44 7.86 -18.66
N GLU A 171 10.17 6.97 -19.32
CA GLU A 171 11.36 6.36 -18.74
C GLU A 171 12.38 7.44 -18.34
N GLY A 172 12.95 7.33 -17.15
CA GLY A 172 13.88 8.28 -16.57
C GLY A 172 13.24 9.40 -15.74
N ASP A 173 11.91 9.52 -15.77
CA ASP A 173 11.22 10.52 -14.96
C ASP A 173 11.45 10.25 -13.47
N GLN A 174 11.69 11.34 -12.74
CA GLN A 174 11.95 11.33 -11.31
C GLN A 174 10.71 11.81 -10.55
N LEU A 175 10.44 11.13 -9.46
CA LEU A 175 9.36 11.46 -8.55
C LEU A 175 9.91 11.69 -7.15
N SER A 176 9.43 12.72 -6.47
CA SER A 176 9.62 12.90 -5.04
C SER A 176 8.30 13.25 -4.35
N PHE A 177 8.11 12.72 -3.15
CA PHE A 177 6.93 12.99 -2.35
C PHE A 177 7.30 13.00 -0.88
N GLU A 178 6.91 14.05 -0.19
CA GLU A 178 7.04 14.17 1.26
C GLU A 178 5.70 14.51 1.87
N SER A 179 5.34 13.83 2.95
CA SER A 179 4.09 14.02 3.67
C SER A 179 4.15 13.42 5.06
N ARG A 180 3.00 13.32 5.71
CA ARG A 180 2.76 12.42 6.84
C ARG A 180 1.77 11.36 6.41
N VAL A 181 1.96 10.15 6.94
CA VAL A 181 1.04 9.04 6.75
C VAL A 181 0.51 8.56 8.10
N GLU A 182 -0.80 8.56 8.24
CA GLU A 182 -1.47 8.05 9.44
C GLU A 182 -1.65 6.54 9.33
N PHE A 183 -1.20 5.80 10.33
CA PHE A 183 -1.50 4.37 10.43
C PHE A 183 -2.96 4.20 10.88
N ARG A 184 -3.80 3.64 10.01
CA ARG A 184 -5.25 3.60 10.22
C ARG A 184 -5.81 2.22 10.48
N GLU A 185 -5.34 1.22 9.75
CA GLU A 185 -6.03 -0.07 9.70
C GLU A 185 -5.06 -1.24 9.71
N ILE A 186 -5.49 -2.32 10.33
CA ILE A 186 -4.84 -3.64 10.26
C ILE A 186 -5.84 -4.62 9.67
N PHE A 187 -5.44 -5.28 8.61
CA PHE A 187 -6.20 -6.32 7.94
C PHE A 187 -5.67 -7.70 8.37
N CYS A 188 -6.55 -8.56 8.85
CA CYS A 188 -6.23 -9.91 9.28
C CYS A 188 -7.11 -10.92 8.56
N SER A 189 -6.54 -12.02 8.09
CA SER A 189 -7.30 -13.15 7.55
C SER A 189 -7.57 -14.17 8.65
N ALA A 190 -8.73 -14.09 9.31
CA ALA A 190 -9.12 -15.07 10.32
C ALA A 190 -9.55 -16.41 9.69
N PRO A 191 -9.33 -17.55 10.35
CA PRO A 191 -9.82 -18.85 9.87
C PRO A 191 -11.33 -18.82 9.60
N ILE A 192 -11.78 -19.40 8.49
CA ILE A 192 -13.20 -19.37 8.10
C ILE A 192 -14.10 -20.02 9.17
N ASN A 193 -13.59 -21.03 9.86
CA ASN A 193 -14.31 -21.76 10.90
C ASN A 193 -14.10 -21.17 12.31
N SER A 194 -13.47 -20.00 12.43
CA SER A 194 -13.30 -19.35 13.72
C SER A 194 -14.65 -18.97 14.28
N ALA A 195 -14.95 -19.43 15.50
CA ALA A 195 -16.16 -19.03 16.21
C ALA A 195 -16.10 -17.56 16.66
N GLN A 196 -14.91 -17.00 16.79
CA GLN A 196 -14.67 -15.62 17.25
C GLN A 196 -13.61 -14.92 16.37
N PRO A 197 -13.91 -14.65 15.10
CA PRO A 197 -12.93 -14.12 14.17
C PRO A 197 -12.38 -12.74 14.59
N LEU A 198 -13.18 -11.91 15.22
CA LEU A 198 -12.77 -10.59 15.70
C LEU A 198 -11.74 -10.69 16.84
N GLU A 199 -11.99 -11.57 17.80
CA GLU A 199 -11.05 -11.78 18.91
C GLU A 199 -9.77 -12.47 18.44
N TRP A 200 -9.87 -13.40 17.51
CA TRP A 200 -8.72 -14.01 16.87
C TRP A 200 -7.81 -12.96 16.22
N ALA A 201 -8.39 -12.03 15.45
CA ALA A 201 -7.66 -10.96 14.79
C ALA A 201 -6.98 -10.01 15.80
N ARG A 202 -7.66 -9.69 16.91
CA ARG A 202 -7.09 -8.88 18.00
C ARG A 202 -5.88 -9.55 18.64
N GLN A 203 -5.96 -10.85 18.90
CA GLN A 203 -4.85 -11.62 19.46
C GLN A 203 -3.67 -11.68 18.48
N LEU A 204 -3.95 -11.86 17.17
CA LEU A 204 -2.93 -11.83 16.14
C LEU A 204 -2.21 -10.47 16.11
N ALA A 205 -2.95 -9.36 16.08
CA ALA A 205 -2.35 -8.02 16.04
C ALA A 205 -1.51 -7.72 17.29
N ARG A 206 -1.96 -8.15 18.48
CA ARG A 206 -1.18 -8.02 19.71
C ARG A 206 0.11 -8.80 19.66
N ARG A 207 0.08 -10.01 19.12
CA ARG A 207 1.24 -10.89 19.06
C ARG A 207 2.25 -10.44 17.99
N GLU A 208 1.76 -10.10 16.80
CA GLU A 208 2.63 -9.85 15.63
C GLU A 208 3.10 -8.38 15.55
N LEU A 209 2.35 -7.45 16.12
CA LEU A 209 2.61 -6.01 16.03
C LEU A 209 2.76 -5.31 17.38
N ALA A 210 2.83 -6.05 18.49
CA ALA A 210 2.88 -5.50 19.86
C ALA A 210 1.77 -4.46 20.14
N MET A 211 0.58 -4.66 19.59
CA MET A 211 -0.55 -3.75 19.73
C MET A 211 -1.20 -3.89 21.12
N GLU A 212 -0.93 -2.96 22.03
CA GLU A 212 -1.56 -2.96 23.37
C GLU A 212 -3.01 -2.49 23.33
N GLN A 213 -3.27 -1.43 22.56
CA GLN A 213 -4.59 -0.85 22.38
C GLN A 213 -5.05 -1.04 20.93
N LEU A 214 -6.30 -1.41 20.78
CA LEU A 214 -6.94 -1.61 19.48
C LEU A 214 -8.29 -0.91 19.50
N GLY A 215 -8.59 -0.20 18.43
CA GLY A 215 -9.89 0.40 18.18
C GLY A 215 -10.97 -0.63 17.81
N PRO A 216 -12.05 -0.19 17.18
CA PRO A 216 -13.10 -1.07 16.68
C PRO A 216 -12.55 -2.17 15.76
N CYS A 217 -13.19 -3.33 15.83
CA CYS A 217 -12.85 -4.49 15.01
C CYS A 217 -14.10 -4.94 14.28
N THR A 218 -14.05 -4.97 12.96
CA THR A 218 -15.19 -5.30 12.11
C THR A 218 -14.84 -6.42 11.13
N LEU A 219 -15.87 -7.18 10.75
CA LEU A 219 -15.75 -8.04 9.58
C LEU A 219 -15.86 -7.16 8.33
N SER A 220 -15.02 -7.41 7.36
CA SER A 220 -15.15 -6.72 6.07
C SER A 220 -16.47 -7.10 5.41
N ASP A 221 -17.26 -6.09 5.03
CA ASP A 221 -18.54 -6.26 4.32
C ASP A 221 -18.36 -6.71 2.85
N ALA A 222 -17.14 -6.93 2.40
CA ALA A 222 -16.87 -7.28 1.00
C ALA A 222 -17.53 -8.58 0.54
N GLY A 223 -18.35 -9.24 1.38
CA GLY A 223 -19.24 -10.37 1.02
C GLY A 223 -18.57 -11.55 0.30
N GLN A 224 -17.29 -11.40 0.00
CA GLN A 224 -16.48 -12.41 -0.64
C GLN A 224 -15.68 -13.16 0.44
N PRO A 225 -15.57 -14.49 0.32
CA PRO A 225 -14.65 -15.21 1.15
C PRO A 225 -13.28 -14.58 0.97
N ALA A 226 -12.76 -14.00 2.03
CA ALA A 226 -11.42 -13.48 2.02
C ALA A 226 -10.51 -14.64 1.59
N VAL A 227 -9.82 -14.42 0.50
CA VAL A 227 -8.57 -15.07 0.19
C VAL A 227 -8.62 -16.58 0.05
N LYS A 228 -8.54 -17.03 -1.19
CA LYS A 228 -8.05 -18.38 -1.47
C LYS A 228 -6.53 -18.38 -1.34
N TYR A 229 -6.02 -18.70 -0.19
CA TYR A 229 -4.62 -19.01 -0.03
C TYR A 229 -4.35 -20.36 -0.73
N LYS A 230 -3.46 -20.39 -1.71
CA LYS A 230 -2.87 -21.63 -2.22
C LYS A 230 -1.49 -21.77 -1.60
N PRO A 231 -1.34 -22.52 -0.50
CA PRO A 231 -0.02 -22.95 -0.08
C PRO A 231 0.62 -23.77 -1.21
N LYS A 232 1.95 -23.83 -1.23
CA LYS A 232 2.71 -24.66 -2.20
C LYS A 232 2.22 -26.11 -2.27
N ASP A 233 1.46 -26.56 -1.28
CA ASP A 233 0.94 -27.91 -1.11
C ASP A 233 -0.49 -28.12 -1.61
N GLY A 234 -1.06 -27.17 -2.34
CA GLY A 234 -2.33 -27.35 -3.06
C GLY A 234 -3.62 -27.24 -2.22
N ILE A 235 -3.54 -26.93 -0.93
CA ILE A 235 -4.71 -26.76 -0.06
C ILE A 235 -5.17 -25.31 -0.14
N SER A 236 -6.38 -25.08 -0.66
CA SER A 236 -7.03 -23.77 -0.67
C SER A 236 -7.69 -23.52 0.69
N GLU A 237 -7.10 -22.69 1.53
CA GLU A 237 -7.75 -22.23 2.75
C GLU A 237 -8.45 -20.89 2.50
N THR A 238 -9.72 -20.83 2.83
CA THR A 238 -10.52 -19.60 2.83
C THR A 238 -10.54 -18.99 4.23
N GLY A 239 -10.27 -17.71 4.34
CA GLY A 239 -10.34 -16.95 5.59
C GLY A 239 -11.47 -15.92 5.57
N ARG A 240 -11.76 -15.34 6.72
CA ARG A 240 -12.61 -14.15 6.85
C ARG A 240 -11.72 -12.94 7.03
N LEU A 241 -11.91 -11.92 6.21
CA LEU A 241 -11.18 -10.67 6.38
C LEU A 241 -11.75 -9.88 7.54
N VAL A 242 -10.88 -9.54 8.47
CA VAL A 242 -11.17 -8.74 9.64
C VAL A 242 -10.36 -7.46 9.57
N VAL A 243 -11.01 -6.33 9.79
CA VAL A 243 -10.38 -5.01 9.82
C VAL A 243 -10.39 -4.50 11.25
N LEU A 244 -9.21 -4.19 11.78
CA LEU A 244 -9.04 -3.50 13.05
C LEU A 244 -8.66 -2.05 12.77
N GLN A 245 -9.34 -1.13 13.42
CA GLN A 245 -8.99 0.29 13.37
C GLN A 245 -7.89 0.59 14.38
N MET A 246 -6.99 1.50 14.05
CA MET A 246 -6.13 2.10 15.04
C MET A 246 -6.95 2.90 16.05
N PRO A 247 -6.53 2.98 17.32
CA PRO A 247 -7.22 3.83 18.28
C PRO A 247 -7.16 5.28 17.76
N ALA A 248 -8.28 5.98 17.91
CA ALA A 248 -8.30 7.42 17.66
C ALA A 248 -7.29 8.09 18.61
N GLY A 249 -6.37 8.86 18.06
CA GLY A 249 -5.39 9.63 18.79
C GLY A 249 -6.02 10.78 19.57
#